data_5e91e43d18a4e2ba8f754e64c90458da
#
_entry.id   5e91e43d18a4e2ba8f754e64c90458da
#
_cell.length_a   1.000
_cell.length_b   1.000
_cell.length_c   1.000
_cell.angle_alpha   90.00
_cell.angle_beta   90.00
_cell.angle_gamma   90.00
#
_symmetry.space_group_name_H-M   'P 1'
#
loop_
_entity.id
_entity.type
_entity.pdbx_description
1 polymer ?
#
loop_
_entity_poly.entity_id
_entity_poly.type
_entity_poly.pdbx_seq_one_letter_code
_entity_poly.pdbx_strand_id
1 'polypeptide(L)' 'MKVIYDQVADILTIILTEAPVAESDEDKPGVILDYDDKGNLVSLEILDASRRVNIPSKIEYQVSPIGG' A
#
# COMPACT_ATOMS: atom_id res chain seq x y z
N MET A 1 -6.18 -6.64 5.75
CA MET A 1 -5.22 -6.11 4.76
C MET A 1 -5.64 -6.54 3.37
N LYS A 2 -5.55 -5.66 2.41
CA LYS A 2 -5.97 -5.93 1.04
C LYS A 2 -4.94 -5.36 0.07
N VAL A 3 -4.56 -6.16 -0.93
CA VAL A 3 -3.63 -5.71 -1.97
C VAL A 3 -4.38 -5.75 -3.30
N ILE A 4 -4.39 -4.62 -3.99
CA ILE A 4 -5.09 -4.47 -5.28
C ILE A 4 -4.09 -3.96 -6.30
N TYR A 5 -3.95 -4.69 -7.41
CA TYR A 5 -3.20 -4.19 -8.55
C TYR A 5 -4.17 -3.91 -9.70
N ASP A 6 -4.30 -2.64 -10.04
CA ASP A 6 -5.09 -2.20 -11.19
C ASP A 6 -4.18 -2.20 -12.42
N GLN A 7 -4.38 -3.19 -13.30
CA GLN A 7 -3.55 -3.34 -14.50
C GLN A 7 -3.74 -2.21 -15.50
N VAL A 8 -4.94 -1.64 -15.58
CA VAL A 8 -5.24 -0.57 -16.54
C VAL A 8 -4.56 0.72 -16.13
N ALA A 9 -4.69 1.10 -14.86
CA ALA A 9 -4.07 2.31 -14.32
C ALA A 9 -2.60 2.11 -13.93
N ASP A 10 -2.14 0.87 -13.82
CA ASP A 10 -0.82 0.51 -13.32
C ASP A 10 -0.57 1.07 -11.92
N ILE A 11 -1.54 0.86 -11.04
CA ILE A 11 -1.48 1.30 -9.65
C ILE A 11 -1.58 0.10 -8.72
N LEU A 12 -0.63 0.00 -7.81
CA LEU A 12 -0.65 -1.00 -6.74
C LEU A 12 -1.09 -0.30 -5.46
N THR A 13 -2.19 -0.78 -4.86
CA THR A 13 -2.73 -0.24 -3.62
C THR A 13 -2.65 -1.31 -2.53
N ILE A 14 -2.10 -0.94 -1.38
CA ILE A 14 -2.06 -1.81 -0.21
C ILE A 14 -2.89 -1.15 0.88
N ILE A 15 -4.01 -1.75 1.22
CA ILE A 15 -4.93 -1.25 2.24
C ILE A 15 -4.63 -1.99 3.55
N LEU A 16 -4.11 -1.25 4.52
CA LEU A 16 -3.70 -1.81 5.80
C LEU A 16 -4.87 -1.91 6.77
N THR A 17 -5.79 -0.96 6.68
CA THR A 17 -6.97 -0.90 7.54
C THR A 17 -8.10 -0.20 6.80
N GLU A 18 -9.34 -0.37 7.27
CA GLU A 18 -10.53 0.19 6.62
C GLU A 18 -10.92 1.57 7.14
N ALA A 19 -10.06 2.23 7.92
CA ALA A 19 -10.34 3.57 8.40
C ALA A 19 -10.47 4.57 7.25
N PRO A 20 -11.32 5.59 7.37
CA PRO A 20 -11.42 6.62 6.33
C PRO A 20 -10.10 7.40 6.20
N VAL A 21 -9.75 7.74 4.96
CA VAL A 21 -8.55 8.54 4.69
C VAL A 21 -8.88 10.01 4.94
N ALA A 22 -8.10 10.66 5.79
CA ALA A 22 -8.21 12.09 6.08
C ALA A 22 -7.17 12.91 5.34
N GLU A 23 -5.97 12.38 5.15
CA GLU A 23 -4.87 13.05 4.46
C GLU A 23 -4.11 12.07 3.60
N SER A 24 -3.57 12.56 2.49
CA SER A 24 -2.68 11.79 1.62
C SER A 24 -1.43 12.60 1.37
N ASP A 25 -0.28 11.94 1.36
CA ASP A 25 1.03 12.57 1.24
C ASP A 25 1.81 11.85 0.15
N GLU A 26 2.25 12.61 -0.85
CA GLU A 26 3.13 12.06 -1.88
C GLU A 26 4.57 12.43 -1.52
N ASP A 27 5.16 11.68 -0.58
CA ASP A 27 6.50 11.93 -0.06
C ASP A 27 7.57 11.79 -1.15
N LYS A 28 7.45 10.75 -1.96
CA LYS A 28 8.28 10.53 -3.15
C LYS A 28 7.38 10.51 -4.37
N PRO A 29 7.81 11.02 -5.52
CA PRO A 29 6.98 10.99 -6.71
C PRO A 29 6.46 9.59 -7.01
N GLY A 30 5.13 9.46 -7.09
CA GLY A 30 4.47 8.20 -7.39
C GLY A 30 4.28 7.26 -6.21
N VAL A 31 4.65 7.67 -4.99
CA VAL A 31 4.40 6.88 -3.77
C VAL A 31 3.53 7.72 -2.84
N ILE A 32 2.27 7.31 -2.66
CA ILE A 32 1.28 8.05 -1.89
C ILE A 32 1.00 7.30 -0.60
N LEU A 33 1.11 7.99 0.52
CA LEU A 33 0.78 7.47 1.85
C LEU A 33 -0.53 8.10 2.31
N ASP A 34 -1.49 7.27 2.71
CA ASP A 34 -2.81 7.71 3.13
C ASP A 34 -2.95 7.53 4.64
N TYR A 35 -3.40 8.58 5.31
CA TYR A 35 -3.50 8.61 6.77
C TYR A 35 -4.93 8.89 7.23
N ASP A 36 -5.29 8.37 8.40
CA ASP A 36 -6.56 8.70 9.05
C ASP A 36 -6.47 10.03 9.80
N ASP A 37 -7.55 10.42 10.47
CA ASP A 37 -7.62 11.68 11.21
C ASP A 37 -6.73 11.72 12.47
N LYS A 38 -6.18 10.58 12.87
CA LYS A 38 -5.26 10.45 14.00
C LYS A 38 -3.81 10.33 13.57
N GLY A 39 -3.54 10.39 12.25
CA GLY A 39 -2.20 10.24 11.72
C GLY A 39 -1.71 8.82 11.56
N ASN A 40 -2.60 7.82 11.69
CA ASN A 40 -2.24 6.44 11.46
C ASN A 40 -2.27 6.12 9.96
N LEU A 41 -1.34 5.29 9.50
CA LEU A 41 -1.28 4.89 8.10
C LEU A 41 -2.44 3.94 7.78
N VAL A 42 -3.25 4.31 6.81
CA VAL A 42 -4.40 3.53 6.34
C VAL A 42 -4.03 2.67 5.15
N SER A 43 -3.38 3.28 4.17
CA SER A 43 -3.05 2.61 2.92
C SER A 43 -1.86 3.28 2.25
N LEU A 44 -1.31 2.60 1.25
CA LEU A 44 -0.30 3.21 0.39
C LEU A 44 -0.60 2.84 -1.06
N GLU A 45 -0.24 3.75 -1.97
CA GLU A 45 -0.49 3.60 -3.39
C GLU A 45 0.79 3.84 -4.15
N ILE A 46 1.10 2.95 -5.08
CA ILE A 46 2.29 3.05 -5.92
C ILE A 46 1.83 3.25 -7.36
N LEU A 47 2.11 4.43 -7.91
CA LEU A 47 1.81 4.77 -9.28
C LEU A 47 2.92 4.23 -10.20
N ASP A 48 2.59 3.92 -11.44
CA ASP A 48 3.51 3.28 -12.39
C ASP A 48 4.16 2.04 -11.76
N ALA A 49 3.34 1.23 -11.11
CA ALA A 49 3.80 0.16 -10.23
C ALA A 49 4.68 -0.86 -10.94
N SER A 50 4.36 -1.20 -12.19
CA SER A 50 5.13 -2.19 -12.95
C SER A 50 6.57 -1.75 -13.22
N ARG A 51 6.85 -0.43 -13.16
CA ARG A 51 8.18 0.12 -13.34
C ARG A 51 8.96 0.25 -12.03
N ARG A 52 8.26 0.19 -10.90
CA ARG A 52 8.85 0.47 -9.58
C ARG A 52 9.07 -0.79 -8.78
N VAL A 53 8.20 -1.78 -8.94
CA VAL A 53 8.27 -3.04 -8.20
C VAL A 53 7.99 -4.18 -9.15
N ASN A 54 8.43 -5.38 -8.76
CA ASN A 54 8.01 -6.59 -9.45
C ASN A 54 6.57 -6.89 -9.04
N ILE A 55 5.67 -6.97 -10.01
CA ILE A 55 4.29 -7.34 -9.72
C ILE A 55 4.24 -8.86 -9.59
N PRO A 56 4.02 -9.39 -8.37
CA PRO A 56 4.09 -10.82 -8.15
C PRO A 56 2.81 -11.53 -8.59
N SER A 57 2.92 -12.80 -8.91
CA SER A 57 1.76 -13.67 -9.08
C SER A 57 1.25 -14.20 -7.74
N LYS A 58 2.01 -13.99 -6.67
CA LYS A 58 1.72 -14.51 -5.34
C LYS A 58 2.33 -13.60 -4.30
N ILE A 59 1.60 -13.40 -3.19
CA ILE A 59 2.05 -12.61 -2.05
C ILE A 59 2.08 -13.52 -0.83
N GLU A 60 3.18 -13.47 -0.07
CA GLU A 60 3.30 -14.19 1.19
C GLU A 60 3.16 -13.23 2.36
N TYR A 61 2.39 -13.67 3.36
CA TYR A 61 2.27 -12.99 4.64
C TYR A 61 2.76 -13.93 5.72
N GLN A 62 3.68 -13.46 6.53
CA GLN A 62 4.29 -14.31 7.56
C GLN A 62 4.43 -13.54 8.86
N VAL A 63 4.01 -14.15 9.95
CA VAL A 63 4.20 -13.63 11.29
C VAL A 63 5.33 -14.42 11.93
N SER A 64 6.41 -13.74 12.30
CA SER A 64 7.51 -14.38 13.01
C SER A 64 7.10 -14.62 14.46
N PRO A 65 7.35 -15.81 15.02
CA PRO A 65 7.00 -16.07 16.41
C PRO A 65 7.84 -15.22 17.37
N ILE A 66 7.25 -14.90 18.53
CA ILE A 66 7.92 -14.16 19.59
C ILE A 66 9.06 -15.00 20.14
N GLY A 67 10.27 -14.40 20.25
CA GLY A 67 11.44 -15.07 20.78
C GLY A 67 12.09 -16.06 19.86
N GLY A 68 11.65 -16.12 18.60
CA GLY A 68 12.18 -17.05 17.59
C GLY A 68 12.87 -16.35 16.47
#